data_7fb5b89a24c19110ae2ffdf63dfb8daf
#
_entry.id   7fb5b89a24c19110ae2ffdf63dfb8daf
#
_cell.length_a   1.000
_cell.length_b   1.000
_cell.length_c   1.000
_cell.angle_alpha   90.00
_cell.angle_beta   90.00
_cell.angle_gamma   90.00
#
_symmetry.space_group_name_H-M   'P 1'
#
loop_
_entity.id
_entity.type
_entity.pdbx_description
1 polymer ?
#
loop_
_entity_poly.entity_id
_entity_poly.type
_entity_poly.pdbx_seq_one_letter_code
_entity_poly.pdbx_strand_id
1 'polypeptide(L)'
;MTRPKLLETLRVLNEGFSKYQARKIAGITKQRVYQVWNIYQLTGEPPVIGKRTGRPPRPILDSERELVREAYARYRVSADMLERLIERDYDVHLPHNHIHRILVELGLARPLAAFVARKKEWISYERKHSLTAVHIDWHQRKGDGPWVFAVEDDASRKLLALLEDVPATTDSSMQGMEIALTNGQIHQCIMDHGTQFTSNLGGDSRFQAFLAMHGIRPIFCRIKHPQSNGKVEKWFDTYERHRDAFSSVEEFVTWYNDVRPHRSLNLELLETPEMAFQRKMRVEA
;
A
#
# COMPACT_ATOMS: atom_id res chain seq x y z
N MET A 1 -23.08 17.44 18.40
CA MET A 1 -24.55 17.53 18.51
C MET A 1 -25.15 16.95 17.23
N THR A 2 -26.17 16.12 17.31
CA THR A 2 -26.90 15.59 16.16
C THR A 2 -28.08 16.49 15.80
N ARG A 3 -28.61 16.37 14.56
CA ARG A 3 -29.78 17.14 14.12
C ARG A 3 -31.03 16.92 15.00
N PRO A 4 -31.35 15.69 15.44
CA PRO A 4 -32.46 15.47 16.39
C PRO A 4 -32.29 16.23 17.71
N LYS A 5 -31.10 16.19 18.32
CA LYS A 5 -30.82 16.93 19.56
C LYS A 5 -30.89 18.44 19.39
N LEU A 6 -30.56 18.98 18.22
CA LEU A 6 -30.72 20.41 17.92
C LEU A 6 -32.18 20.78 17.87
N LEU A 7 -32.98 20.06 17.11
CA LEU A 7 -34.40 20.33 16.94
C LEU A 7 -35.15 20.19 18.29
N GLU A 8 -34.81 19.17 19.07
CA GLU A 8 -35.37 18.98 20.44
C GLU A 8 -35.00 20.15 21.36
N THR A 9 -33.75 20.63 21.32
CA THR A 9 -33.33 21.80 22.09
C THR A 9 -34.14 23.03 21.74
N LEU A 10 -34.33 23.31 20.45
CA LEU A 10 -35.10 24.45 19.98
C LEU A 10 -36.61 24.33 20.33
N ARG A 11 -37.18 23.13 20.17
CA ARG A 11 -38.59 22.85 20.52
C ARG A 11 -38.85 23.18 22.00
N VAL A 12 -38.06 22.59 22.88
CA VAL A 12 -38.21 22.77 24.33
C VAL A 12 -38.03 24.23 24.73
N LEU A 13 -37.10 24.97 24.13
CA LEU A 13 -36.90 26.42 24.43
C LEU A 13 -38.05 27.27 23.89
N ASN A 14 -38.65 26.95 22.75
CA ASN A 14 -39.82 27.64 22.21
C ASN A 14 -41.11 27.37 23.05
N GLU A 15 -41.18 26.20 23.67
CA GLU A 15 -42.24 25.84 24.63
C GLU A 15 -42.09 26.55 25.98
N GLY A 16 -41.07 27.41 26.15
CA GLY A 16 -40.87 28.23 27.37
C GLY A 16 -40.05 27.57 28.47
N PHE A 17 -39.47 26.40 28.23
CA PHE A 17 -38.56 25.78 29.20
C PHE A 17 -37.27 26.58 29.37
N SER A 18 -36.73 26.57 30.59
CA SER A 18 -35.44 27.20 30.86
C SER A 18 -34.30 26.52 30.13
N LYS A 19 -33.24 27.27 29.81
CA LYS A 19 -32.00 26.71 29.18
C LYS A 19 -31.38 25.59 30.00
N TYR A 20 -31.60 25.57 31.31
CA TYR A 20 -31.15 24.46 32.17
C TYR A 20 -31.97 23.19 31.96
N GLN A 21 -33.29 23.30 31.81
CA GLN A 21 -34.17 22.18 31.53
C GLN A 21 -33.91 21.62 30.11
N ALA A 22 -33.79 22.50 29.11
CA ALA A 22 -33.47 22.14 27.75
C ALA A 22 -32.13 21.36 27.65
N ARG A 23 -31.12 21.77 28.43
CA ARG A 23 -29.85 21.01 28.52
C ARG A 23 -30.07 19.58 29.00
N LYS A 24 -30.86 19.38 30.07
CA LYS A 24 -31.12 18.05 30.64
C LYS A 24 -31.90 17.16 29.65
N ILE A 25 -32.94 17.70 29.01
CA ILE A 25 -33.80 16.99 28.08
C ILE A 25 -33.01 16.56 26.84
N ALA A 26 -32.30 17.48 26.20
CA ALA A 26 -31.54 17.20 25.00
C ALA A 26 -30.17 16.47 25.22
N GLY A 27 -29.74 16.36 26.50
CA GLY A 27 -28.47 15.71 26.86
C GLY A 27 -27.25 16.41 26.25
N ILE A 28 -27.21 17.76 26.31
CA ILE A 28 -26.11 18.59 25.77
C ILE A 28 -25.56 19.53 26.81
N THR A 29 -24.40 20.16 26.55
CA THR A 29 -23.79 21.11 27.52
C THR A 29 -24.59 22.43 27.58
N LYS A 30 -24.57 23.10 28.74
CA LYS A 30 -25.20 24.43 28.96
C LYS A 30 -24.71 25.44 27.90
N GLN A 31 -23.42 25.45 27.65
CA GLN A 31 -22.77 26.33 26.68
C GLN A 31 -23.32 26.13 25.23
N ARG A 32 -23.56 24.87 24.88
CA ARG A 32 -24.13 24.54 23.58
C ARG A 32 -25.58 24.96 23.42
N VAL A 33 -26.38 24.87 24.48
CA VAL A 33 -27.75 25.39 24.48
C VAL A 33 -27.77 26.89 24.21
N TYR A 34 -26.91 27.69 24.91
CA TYR A 34 -26.80 29.12 24.69
C TYR A 34 -26.38 29.46 23.23
N GLN A 35 -25.38 28.78 22.70
CA GLN A 35 -24.93 29.00 21.32
C GLN A 35 -26.07 28.76 20.31
N VAL A 36 -26.76 27.63 20.44
CA VAL A 36 -27.85 27.27 19.53
C VAL A 36 -28.99 28.29 19.64
N TRP A 37 -29.37 28.64 20.84
CA TRP A 37 -30.47 29.56 21.08
C TRP A 37 -30.17 30.97 20.57
N ASN A 38 -29.00 31.51 20.84
CA ASN A 38 -28.60 32.82 20.36
C ASN A 38 -28.58 32.91 18.84
N ILE A 39 -28.06 31.89 18.16
CA ILE A 39 -28.08 31.86 16.69
C ILE A 39 -29.52 31.80 16.18
N TYR A 40 -30.36 30.95 16.76
CA TYR A 40 -31.76 30.81 16.35
C TYR A 40 -32.54 32.12 16.56
N GLN A 41 -32.35 32.81 17.69
CA GLN A 41 -32.98 34.11 17.96
C GLN A 41 -32.54 35.21 16.98
N LEU A 42 -31.27 35.19 16.52
CA LEU A 42 -30.74 36.16 15.57
C LEU A 42 -31.16 35.91 14.14
N THR A 43 -31.26 34.64 13.72
CA THR A 43 -31.47 34.26 12.31
C THR A 43 -32.87 33.76 12.00
N GLY A 44 -33.64 33.37 13.00
CA GLY A 44 -34.96 32.71 12.86
C GLY A 44 -34.82 31.24 12.37
N GLU A 45 -33.62 30.76 12.06
CA GLU A 45 -33.39 29.44 11.52
C GLU A 45 -32.51 28.58 12.43
N PRO A 46 -32.71 27.24 12.45
CA PRO A 46 -31.87 26.33 13.18
C PRO A 46 -30.42 26.39 12.68
N PRO A 47 -29.42 26.52 13.56
CA PRO A 47 -28.02 26.58 13.15
C PRO A 47 -27.58 25.31 12.41
N VAL A 48 -26.76 25.50 11.39
CA VAL A 48 -26.19 24.38 10.61
C VAL A 48 -25.30 23.52 11.48
N ILE A 49 -25.59 22.20 11.50
CA ILE A 49 -24.78 21.20 12.20
C ILE A 49 -23.72 20.65 11.28
N GLY A 50 -22.52 20.39 11.83
CA GLY A 50 -21.44 19.77 11.10
C GLY A 50 -20.63 20.74 10.22
N LYS A 51 -20.84 22.05 10.38
CA LYS A 51 -19.92 23.03 9.78
C LYS A 51 -18.49 22.73 10.26
N ARG A 52 -17.60 22.46 9.31
CA ARG A 52 -16.19 22.26 9.65
C ARG A 52 -15.66 23.52 10.33
N THR A 53 -15.23 23.36 11.58
CA THR A 53 -14.51 24.39 12.33
C THR A 53 -13.02 24.19 12.09
N GLY A 54 -12.28 25.27 11.92
CA GLY A 54 -10.84 25.26 11.69
C GLY A 54 -10.43 26.13 10.52
N ARG A 55 -9.12 26.22 10.28
CA ARG A 55 -8.58 26.98 9.15
C ARG A 55 -9.05 26.35 7.83
N PRO A 56 -9.57 27.14 6.87
CA PRO A 56 -9.89 26.63 5.55
C PRO A 56 -8.67 25.91 4.93
N PRO A 57 -8.88 24.82 4.20
CA PRO A 57 -7.78 24.18 3.50
C PRO A 57 -7.14 25.15 2.52
N ARG A 58 -5.80 25.11 2.41
CA ARG A 58 -5.06 25.89 1.41
C ARG A 58 -5.61 25.59 0.02
N PRO A 59 -5.84 26.59 -0.84
CA PRO A 59 -6.22 26.37 -2.25
C PRO A 59 -5.15 25.53 -2.97
N ILE A 60 -5.58 24.73 -3.92
CA ILE A 60 -4.68 23.97 -4.81
C ILE A 60 -4.42 24.86 -6.02
N LEU A 61 -3.14 25.12 -6.30
CA LEU A 61 -2.71 25.85 -7.48
C LEU A 61 -2.59 24.90 -8.68
N ASP A 62 -2.78 25.41 -9.89
CA ASP A 62 -2.66 24.60 -11.11
C ASP A 62 -1.23 24.06 -11.30
N SER A 63 -0.22 24.86 -10.95
CA SER A 63 1.18 24.45 -10.95
C SER A 63 1.46 23.28 -9.98
N GLU A 64 0.86 23.32 -8.79
CA GLU A 64 0.99 22.22 -7.81
C GLU A 64 0.28 20.95 -8.29
N ARG A 65 -0.86 21.10 -8.96
CA ARG A 65 -1.61 19.99 -9.56
C ARG A 65 -0.80 19.31 -10.65
N GLU A 66 -0.17 20.09 -11.52
CA GLU A 66 0.66 19.55 -12.60
C GLU A 66 1.91 18.86 -12.07
N LEU A 67 2.62 19.49 -11.14
CA LEU A 67 3.79 18.92 -10.48
C LEU A 67 3.49 17.57 -9.81
N VAL A 68 2.38 17.49 -9.06
CA VAL A 68 1.97 16.24 -8.39
C VAL A 68 1.56 15.18 -9.41
N ARG A 69 0.91 15.56 -10.52
CA ARG A 69 0.54 14.65 -11.61
C ARG A 69 1.78 14.04 -12.26
N GLU A 70 2.77 14.85 -12.59
CA GLU A 70 4.03 14.43 -13.21
C GLU A 70 4.81 13.50 -12.26
N ALA A 71 5.00 13.89 -11.00
CA ALA A 71 5.68 13.07 -10.00
C ALA A 71 4.95 11.75 -9.77
N TYR A 72 3.62 11.76 -9.72
CA TYR A 72 2.85 10.52 -9.57
C TYR A 72 2.94 9.63 -10.81
N ALA A 73 2.91 10.19 -12.01
CA ALA A 73 3.06 9.42 -13.25
C ALA A 73 4.40 8.66 -13.28
N ARG A 74 5.47 9.30 -12.78
CA ARG A 74 6.81 8.73 -12.71
C ARG A 74 6.95 7.65 -11.63
N TYR A 75 6.52 7.94 -10.40
CA TYR A 75 6.85 7.12 -9.21
C TYR A 75 5.72 6.21 -8.74
N ARG A 76 4.45 6.59 -8.96
CA ARG A 76 3.24 5.83 -8.57
C ARG A 76 3.27 5.36 -7.11
N VAL A 77 3.66 6.25 -6.21
CA VAL A 77 3.80 5.99 -4.78
C VAL A 77 2.79 6.81 -3.96
N SER A 78 2.73 6.56 -2.66
CA SER A 78 1.86 7.29 -1.73
C SER A 78 2.28 8.74 -1.53
N ALA A 79 1.35 9.59 -1.06
CA ALA A 79 1.58 11.02 -0.89
C ALA A 79 2.76 11.36 0.03
N ASP A 80 3.00 10.55 1.07
CA ASP A 80 4.12 10.72 2.01
C ASP A 80 5.49 10.44 1.36
N MET A 81 5.54 9.55 0.38
CA MET A 81 6.74 9.33 -0.41
C MET A 81 6.89 10.40 -1.51
N LEU A 82 5.77 10.83 -2.13
CA LEU A 82 5.80 11.90 -3.10
C LEU A 82 6.28 13.23 -2.52
N GLU A 83 5.94 13.55 -1.27
CA GLU A 83 6.46 14.73 -0.57
C GLU A 83 7.99 14.78 -0.64
N ARG A 84 8.66 13.69 -0.28
CA ARG A 84 10.13 13.57 -0.30
C ARG A 84 10.71 13.57 -1.71
N LEU A 85 10.03 12.91 -2.66
CA LEU A 85 10.47 12.84 -4.05
C LEU A 85 10.35 14.19 -4.75
N ILE A 86 9.25 14.92 -4.52
CA ILE A 86 9.05 16.26 -5.06
C ILE A 86 10.07 17.22 -4.48
N GLU A 87 10.34 17.15 -3.18
CA GLU A 87 11.37 17.96 -2.53
C GLU A 87 12.76 17.68 -3.11
N ARG A 88 13.12 16.41 -3.30
CA ARG A 88 14.40 16.01 -3.90
C ARG A 88 14.56 16.44 -5.35
N ASP A 89 13.55 16.23 -6.19
CA ASP A 89 13.67 16.35 -7.65
C ASP A 89 13.38 17.77 -8.17
N TYR A 90 12.55 18.53 -7.44
CA TYR A 90 12.05 19.84 -7.88
C TYR A 90 12.37 20.97 -6.89
N ASP A 91 13.01 20.66 -5.76
CA ASP A 91 13.30 21.62 -4.67
C ASP A 91 12.04 22.37 -4.18
N VAL A 92 10.89 21.67 -4.18
CA VAL A 92 9.58 22.18 -3.76
C VAL A 92 9.02 21.35 -2.63
N HIS A 93 8.78 21.99 -1.47
CA HIS A 93 8.13 21.32 -0.36
C HIS A 93 6.61 21.45 -0.44
N LEU A 94 5.93 20.32 -0.69
CA LEU A 94 4.47 20.17 -0.62
C LEU A 94 4.12 19.15 0.46
N PRO A 95 3.40 19.51 1.54
CA PRO A 95 3.03 18.58 2.60
C PRO A 95 2.19 17.41 2.05
N HIS A 96 2.45 16.19 2.53
CA HIS A 96 1.75 14.98 2.03
C HIS A 96 0.23 15.04 2.11
N ASN A 97 -0.33 15.74 3.12
CA ASN A 97 -1.78 15.94 3.21
C ASN A 97 -2.33 16.80 2.05
N HIS A 98 -1.53 17.77 1.59
CA HIS A 98 -1.88 18.58 0.43
C HIS A 98 -1.76 17.79 -0.86
N ILE A 99 -0.66 17.05 -1.02
CA ILE A 99 -0.46 16.11 -2.15
C ILE A 99 -1.60 15.09 -2.20
N HIS A 100 -1.98 14.49 -1.07
CA HIS A 100 -3.08 13.52 -1.05
C HIS A 100 -4.41 14.13 -1.52
N ARG A 101 -4.71 15.37 -1.15
CA ARG A 101 -5.90 16.08 -1.65
C ARG A 101 -5.87 16.25 -3.17
N ILE A 102 -4.70 16.63 -3.72
CA ILE A 102 -4.50 16.75 -5.18
C ILE A 102 -4.70 15.39 -5.84
N LEU A 103 -4.11 14.32 -5.32
CA LEU A 103 -4.27 12.96 -5.86
C LEU A 103 -5.73 12.50 -5.84
N VAL A 104 -6.49 12.83 -4.79
CA VAL A 104 -7.93 12.51 -4.71
C VAL A 104 -8.71 13.30 -5.76
N GLU A 105 -8.42 14.60 -5.93
CA GLU A 105 -9.06 15.45 -6.95
C GLU A 105 -8.77 14.95 -8.37
N LEU A 106 -7.56 14.46 -8.62
CA LEU A 106 -7.16 13.86 -9.89
C LEU A 106 -7.70 12.42 -10.10
N GLY A 107 -8.40 11.84 -9.12
CA GLY A 107 -8.88 10.45 -9.18
C GLY A 107 -7.77 9.40 -9.02
N LEU A 108 -6.56 9.80 -8.63
CA LEU A 108 -5.37 8.94 -8.48
C LEU A 108 -5.25 8.31 -7.09
N ALA A 109 -6.02 8.79 -6.12
CA ALA A 109 -6.10 8.22 -4.78
C ALA A 109 -7.54 8.20 -4.27
N ARG A 110 -7.83 7.32 -3.31
CA ARG A 110 -9.12 7.30 -2.62
C ARG A 110 -9.10 8.25 -1.43
N PRO A 111 -10.24 8.86 -1.05
CA PRO A 111 -10.35 9.59 0.21
C PRO A 111 -9.89 8.72 1.38
N LEU A 112 -9.26 9.34 2.39
CA LEU A 112 -8.84 8.62 3.59
C LEU A 112 -10.06 7.96 4.26
N ALA A 113 -10.02 6.64 4.36
CA ALA A 113 -10.98 5.89 5.16
C ALA A 113 -10.72 6.14 6.66
N ALA A 114 -11.77 5.97 7.48
CA ALA A 114 -11.59 6.00 8.92
C ALA A 114 -10.52 4.97 9.35
N PHE A 115 -9.61 5.40 10.24
CA PHE A 115 -8.55 4.54 10.74
C PHE A 115 -9.14 3.37 11.53
N VAL A 116 -8.85 2.16 11.08
CA VAL A 116 -9.17 0.93 11.82
C VAL A 116 -7.86 0.40 12.42
N ALA A 117 -7.78 0.37 13.74
CA ALA A 117 -6.62 -0.17 14.45
C ALA A 117 -6.42 -1.65 14.08
N ARG A 118 -5.18 -2.05 13.80
CA ARG A 118 -4.83 -3.46 13.55
C ARG A 118 -4.96 -4.25 14.85
N LYS A 119 -5.61 -5.41 14.78
CA LYS A 119 -5.82 -6.29 15.94
C LYS A 119 -4.57 -7.11 16.34
N LYS A 120 -3.58 -7.23 15.46
CA LYS A 120 -2.33 -7.99 15.71
C LYS A 120 -1.13 -7.16 15.27
N GLU A 121 -0.06 -7.23 16.07
CA GLU A 121 1.24 -6.70 15.67
C GLU A 121 1.80 -7.50 14.49
N TRP A 122 2.36 -6.78 13.53
CA TRP A 122 3.01 -7.36 12.38
C TRP A 122 4.50 -7.51 12.66
N ILE A 123 4.99 -8.75 12.69
CA ILE A 123 6.43 -9.01 12.84
C ILE A 123 7.08 -8.88 11.46
N SER A 124 7.91 -7.85 11.30
CA SER A 124 8.74 -7.70 10.12
C SER A 124 9.98 -8.58 10.24
N TYR A 125 10.26 -9.38 9.22
CA TYR A 125 11.50 -10.13 9.09
C TYR A 125 12.08 -9.91 7.70
N GLU A 126 13.40 -9.93 7.61
CA GLU A 126 14.12 -9.68 6.35
C GLU A 126 15.51 -10.33 6.44
N ARG A 127 15.99 -10.90 5.34
CA ARG A 127 17.35 -11.42 5.26
C ARG A 127 18.34 -10.25 5.17
N LYS A 128 19.54 -10.47 5.72
CA LYS A 128 20.59 -9.43 5.74
C LYS A 128 21.17 -9.17 4.35
N HIS A 129 21.33 -10.22 3.56
CA HIS A 129 22.01 -10.16 2.27
C HIS A 129 21.06 -10.56 1.15
N SER A 130 21.21 -9.91 -0.01
CA SER A 130 20.54 -10.26 -1.24
C SER A 130 20.87 -11.68 -1.66
N LEU A 131 19.98 -12.35 -2.38
CA LEU A 131 20.05 -13.73 -2.84
C LEU A 131 20.13 -14.80 -1.72
N THR A 132 20.11 -14.40 -0.44
CA THR A 132 20.02 -15.37 0.66
C THR A 132 18.73 -16.16 0.61
N ALA A 133 17.61 -15.51 0.29
CA ALA A 133 16.32 -16.15 0.10
C ALA A 133 15.50 -15.36 -0.93
N VAL A 134 14.71 -16.07 -1.72
CA VAL A 134 13.69 -15.50 -2.60
C VAL A 134 12.30 -15.99 -2.21
N HIS A 135 11.29 -15.18 -2.45
CA HIS A 135 9.89 -15.58 -2.41
C HIS A 135 9.41 -15.83 -3.83
N ILE A 136 8.71 -16.93 -4.03
CA ILE A 136 8.06 -17.24 -5.29
C ILE A 136 6.59 -17.48 -5.08
N ASP A 137 5.78 -17.07 -6.06
CA ASP A 137 4.35 -17.33 -6.02
C ASP A 137 3.72 -17.17 -7.42
N TRP A 138 2.56 -17.80 -7.59
CA TRP A 138 1.67 -17.66 -8.71
C TRP A 138 0.46 -16.83 -8.36
N HIS A 139 0.11 -15.90 -9.22
CA HIS A 139 -1.07 -15.06 -9.08
C HIS A 139 -1.88 -15.06 -10.37
N GLN A 140 -3.17 -15.28 -10.26
CA GLN A 140 -4.07 -15.06 -11.38
C GLN A 140 -4.59 -13.64 -11.36
N ARG A 141 -4.42 -12.90 -12.43
CA ARG A 141 -4.97 -11.53 -12.55
C ARG A 141 -6.49 -11.54 -12.38
N LYS A 142 -7.01 -10.48 -11.79
CA LYS A 142 -8.45 -10.32 -11.53
C LYS A 142 -9.28 -10.45 -12.81
N GLY A 143 -10.48 -11.02 -12.69
CA GLY A 143 -11.40 -11.21 -13.81
C GLY A 143 -10.99 -12.36 -14.73
N ASP A 144 -10.49 -13.46 -14.16
CA ASP A 144 -10.01 -14.66 -14.92
C ASP A 144 -8.89 -14.32 -15.92
N GLY A 145 -8.10 -13.30 -15.56
CA GLY A 145 -6.93 -12.89 -16.35
C GLY A 145 -5.82 -13.93 -16.36
N PRO A 146 -4.72 -13.63 -17.07
CA PRO A 146 -3.60 -14.54 -17.20
C PRO A 146 -2.91 -14.82 -15.87
N TRP A 147 -2.21 -15.97 -15.84
CA TRP A 147 -1.35 -16.32 -14.73
C TRP A 147 -0.03 -15.54 -14.79
N VAL A 148 0.45 -15.20 -13.60
CA VAL A 148 1.67 -14.44 -13.41
C VAL A 148 2.53 -15.15 -12.38
N PHE A 149 3.79 -15.38 -12.70
CA PHE A 149 4.80 -15.93 -11.80
C PHE A 149 5.80 -14.85 -11.43
N ALA A 150 6.11 -14.71 -10.14
CA ALA A 150 7.07 -13.73 -9.64
C ALA A 150 8.13 -14.38 -8.76
N VAL A 151 9.36 -13.88 -8.86
CA VAL A 151 10.48 -14.21 -7.98
C VAL A 151 11.00 -12.91 -7.36
N GLU A 152 10.76 -12.70 -6.05
CA GLU A 152 11.15 -11.50 -5.30
C GLU A 152 12.27 -11.82 -4.31
N ASP A 153 13.34 -11.04 -4.30
CA ASP A 153 14.40 -11.14 -3.29
C ASP A 153 13.92 -10.67 -1.90
N ASP A 154 14.10 -11.51 -0.89
CA ASP A 154 13.64 -11.24 0.48
C ASP A 154 14.27 -10.01 1.10
N ALA A 155 15.55 -9.76 0.85
CA ALA A 155 16.32 -8.70 1.46
C ALA A 155 16.07 -7.32 0.82
N SER A 156 16.04 -7.28 -0.50
CA SER A 156 16.01 -6.03 -1.28
C SER A 156 14.64 -5.68 -1.85
N ARG A 157 13.70 -6.62 -1.89
CA ARG A 157 12.44 -6.48 -2.62
C ARG A 157 12.60 -6.40 -4.13
N LYS A 158 13.80 -6.68 -4.67
CA LYS A 158 14.03 -6.70 -6.10
C LYS A 158 13.26 -7.86 -6.73
N LEU A 159 12.54 -7.55 -7.78
CA LEU A 159 11.93 -8.54 -8.64
C LEU A 159 13.02 -9.11 -9.56
N LEU A 160 13.38 -10.37 -9.32
CA LEU A 160 14.43 -11.07 -10.08
C LEU A 160 13.90 -11.70 -11.35
N ALA A 161 12.63 -12.12 -11.36
CA ALA A 161 11.95 -12.65 -12.52
C ALA A 161 10.46 -12.37 -12.45
N LEU A 162 9.86 -12.14 -13.63
CA LEU A 162 8.42 -12.02 -13.86
C LEU A 162 8.06 -12.73 -15.14
N LEU A 163 7.12 -13.66 -15.07
CA LEU A 163 6.51 -14.28 -16.25
C LEU A 163 5.03 -13.95 -16.29
N GLU A 164 4.54 -13.52 -17.42
CA GLU A 164 3.12 -13.26 -17.70
C GLU A 164 2.61 -14.15 -18.83
N ASP A 165 1.32 -14.40 -18.85
CA ASP A 165 0.63 -15.15 -19.92
C ASP A 165 1.18 -16.57 -20.14
N VAL A 166 1.71 -17.19 -19.08
CA VAL A 166 2.20 -18.56 -19.10
C VAL A 166 1.35 -19.44 -18.20
N PRO A 167 1.18 -20.73 -18.50
CA PRO A 167 0.42 -21.64 -17.63
C PRO A 167 1.13 -21.83 -16.30
N ALA A 168 0.36 -21.90 -15.20
CA ALA A 168 0.87 -22.11 -13.84
C ALA A 168 1.31 -23.58 -13.68
N THR A 169 2.48 -23.90 -14.19
CA THR A 169 3.06 -25.26 -14.22
C THR A 169 4.42 -25.30 -13.53
N THR A 170 4.88 -26.52 -13.24
CA THR A 170 6.24 -26.78 -12.75
C THR A 170 7.29 -26.28 -13.74
N ASP A 171 7.08 -26.47 -15.05
CA ASP A 171 8.05 -26.08 -16.08
C ASP A 171 8.16 -24.56 -16.17
N SER A 172 7.05 -23.84 -16.15
CA SER A 172 7.06 -22.37 -16.10
C SER A 172 7.70 -21.84 -14.81
N SER A 173 7.49 -22.53 -13.67
CA SER A 173 8.14 -22.17 -12.40
C SER A 173 9.67 -22.35 -12.47
N MET A 174 10.15 -23.42 -13.10
CA MET A 174 11.58 -23.65 -13.32
C MET A 174 12.16 -22.58 -14.25
N GLN A 175 11.48 -22.26 -15.35
CA GLN A 175 11.89 -21.18 -16.26
C GLN A 175 12.04 -19.82 -15.53
N GLY A 176 11.08 -19.46 -14.70
CA GLY A 176 11.18 -18.23 -13.89
C GLY A 176 12.35 -18.25 -12.92
N MET A 177 12.65 -19.41 -12.32
CA MET A 177 13.82 -19.54 -11.45
C MET A 177 15.13 -19.48 -12.23
N GLU A 178 15.22 -20.03 -13.45
CA GLU A 178 16.40 -19.88 -14.33
C GLU A 178 16.69 -18.40 -14.64
N ILE A 179 15.65 -17.62 -14.95
CA ILE A 179 15.78 -16.17 -15.14
C ILE A 179 16.29 -15.50 -13.85
N ALA A 180 15.71 -15.85 -12.70
CA ALA A 180 16.14 -15.28 -11.43
C ALA A 180 17.61 -15.58 -11.09
N LEU A 181 18.09 -16.78 -11.43
CA LEU A 181 19.47 -17.23 -11.24
C LEU A 181 20.49 -16.44 -12.07
N THR A 182 20.09 -15.74 -13.12
CA THR A 182 20.98 -14.84 -13.87
C THR A 182 21.50 -13.67 -13.01
N ASN A 183 20.81 -13.35 -11.90
CA ASN A 183 21.24 -12.31 -10.95
C ASN A 183 22.30 -12.81 -9.93
N GLY A 184 22.60 -14.09 -9.89
CA GLY A 184 23.59 -14.72 -9.00
C GLY A 184 23.02 -15.95 -8.28
N GLN A 185 23.85 -16.53 -7.39
CA GLN A 185 23.50 -17.75 -6.66
C GLN A 185 22.45 -17.48 -5.59
N ILE A 186 21.28 -18.07 -5.74
CA ILE A 186 20.20 -18.08 -4.75
C ILE A 186 20.42 -19.23 -3.77
N HIS A 187 20.27 -18.99 -2.47
CA HIS A 187 20.49 -20.02 -1.45
C HIS A 187 19.21 -20.68 -0.92
N GLN A 188 18.11 -19.94 -0.85
CA GLN A 188 16.83 -20.42 -0.29
C GLN A 188 15.67 -19.96 -1.19
N CYS A 189 14.67 -20.80 -1.33
CA CYS A 189 13.44 -20.50 -2.04
C CYS A 189 12.24 -20.71 -1.12
N ILE A 190 11.51 -19.64 -0.81
CA ILE A 190 10.31 -19.62 0.03
C ILE A 190 9.10 -19.70 -0.88
N MET A 191 8.24 -20.71 -0.67
CA MET A 191 7.08 -20.99 -1.51
C MET A 191 5.91 -21.52 -0.68
N ASP A 192 4.73 -21.50 -1.25
CA ASP A 192 3.57 -22.16 -0.70
C ASP A 192 3.54 -23.67 -1.05
N HIS A 193 2.43 -24.34 -0.72
CA HIS A 193 2.20 -25.76 -1.02
C HIS A 193 1.45 -25.96 -2.35
N GLY A 194 1.59 -25.05 -3.30
CA GLY A 194 0.98 -25.19 -4.61
C GLY A 194 1.42 -26.47 -5.35
N THR A 195 0.54 -27.02 -6.18
CA THR A 195 0.78 -28.27 -6.91
C THR A 195 1.94 -28.14 -7.92
N GLN A 196 2.30 -26.92 -8.30
CA GLN A 196 3.45 -26.62 -9.14
C GLN A 196 4.79 -26.91 -8.44
N PHE A 197 4.80 -26.84 -7.10
CA PHE A 197 5.99 -26.94 -6.26
C PHE A 197 6.07 -28.26 -5.48
N THR A 198 4.95 -28.98 -5.31
CA THR A 198 4.84 -30.17 -4.50
C THR A 198 4.49 -31.41 -5.33
N SER A 199 4.80 -32.59 -4.81
CA SER A 199 4.39 -33.87 -5.41
C SER A 199 3.17 -34.45 -4.69
N ASN A 200 2.15 -34.85 -5.43
CA ASN A 200 0.98 -35.52 -4.89
C ASN A 200 1.22 -37.03 -4.62
N LEU A 201 2.35 -37.57 -5.10
CA LEU A 201 2.67 -39.01 -5.03
C LEU A 201 3.62 -39.35 -3.87
N GLY A 202 4.00 -38.38 -3.04
CA GLY A 202 5.04 -38.50 -2.03
C GLY A 202 6.45 -38.37 -2.65
N GLY A 203 7.43 -37.99 -1.81
CA GLY A 203 8.79 -37.68 -2.27
C GLY A 203 8.94 -36.28 -2.85
N ASP A 204 10.13 -35.98 -3.36
CA ASP A 204 10.45 -34.68 -3.94
C ASP A 204 9.75 -34.47 -5.29
N SER A 205 9.22 -33.28 -5.49
CA SER A 205 8.67 -32.87 -6.79
C SER A 205 9.79 -32.59 -7.82
N ARG A 206 9.44 -32.53 -9.12
CA ARG A 206 10.38 -32.10 -10.16
C ARG A 206 10.96 -30.71 -9.85
N PHE A 207 10.17 -29.80 -9.28
CA PHE A 207 10.63 -28.48 -8.88
C PHE A 207 11.62 -28.54 -7.72
N GLN A 208 11.39 -29.38 -6.71
CA GLN A 208 12.35 -29.58 -5.62
C GLN A 208 13.65 -30.21 -6.09
N ALA A 209 13.58 -31.18 -7.01
CA ALA A 209 14.78 -31.74 -7.65
C ALA A 209 15.57 -30.68 -8.43
N PHE A 210 14.89 -29.81 -9.17
CA PHE A 210 15.50 -28.66 -9.85
C PHE A 210 16.19 -27.71 -8.86
N LEU A 211 15.55 -27.34 -7.76
CA LEU A 211 16.15 -26.49 -6.72
C LEU A 211 17.41 -27.17 -6.13
N ALA A 212 17.35 -28.46 -5.84
CA ALA A 212 18.48 -29.22 -5.32
C ALA A 212 19.68 -29.25 -6.29
N MET A 213 19.44 -29.41 -7.60
CA MET A 213 20.48 -29.32 -8.63
C MET A 213 21.20 -27.98 -8.65
N HIS A 214 20.49 -26.89 -8.33
CA HIS A 214 21.06 -25.55 -8.24
C HIS A 214 21.56 -25.18 -6.83
N GLY A 215 21.60 -26.13 -5.87
CA GLY A 215 22.02 -25.89 -4.49
C GLY A 215 21.08 -24.98 -3.71
N ILE A 216 19.81 -24.87 -4.09
CA ILE A 216 18.80 -24.03 -3.48
C ILE A 216 17.98 -24.83 -2.47
N ARG A 217 17.94 -24.39 -1.22
CA ARG A 217 17.13 -25.02 -0.18
C ARG A 217 15.67 -24.60 -0.26
N PRO A 218 14.70 -25.50 -0.48
CA PRO A 218 13.28 -25.17 -0.42
C PRO A 218 12.83 -24.87 1.01
N ILE A 219 11.98 -23.86 1.19
CA ILE A 219 11.34 -23.49 2.45
C ILE A 219 9.84 -23.34 2.18
N PHE A 220 9.06 -24.28 2.69
CA PHE A 220 7.61 -24.18 2.57
C PHE A 220 7.01 -23.28 3.65
N CYS A 221 6.09 -22.42 3.25
CA CYS A 221 5.32 -21.59 4.15
C CYS A 221 4.49 -22.45 5.11
N ARG A 222 4.37 -22.03 6.37
CA ARG A 222 3.53 -22.75 7.34
C ARG A 222 2.06 -22.66 6.92
N ILE A 223 1.37 -23.80 6.92
CA ILE A 223 -0.07 -23.88 6.62
C ILE A 223 -0.82 -22.98 7.61
N LYS A 224 -1.75 -22.15 7.10
CA LYS A 224 -2.55 -21.15 7.86
C LYS A 224 -1.73 -20.02 8.53
N HIS A 225 -0.50 -19.77 8.09
CA HIS A 225 0.29 -18.62 8.49
C HIS A 225 0.54 -17.67 7.28
N PRO A 226 -0.40 -16.78 6.94
CA PRO A 226 -0.32 -15.91 5.75
C PRO A 226 0.87 -14.95 5.77
N GLN A 227 1.52 -14.77 6.91
CA GLN A 227 2.68 -13.89 7.04
C GLN A 227 3.93 -14.41 6.32
N SER A 228 4.01 -15.73 6.05
CA SER A 228 5.22 -16.34 5.49
C SER A 228 5.45 -15.97 4.02
N ASN A 229 4.39 -15.72 3.23
CA ASN A 229 4.48 -15.30 1.83
C ASN A 229 3.97 -13.86 1.59
N GLY A 230 3.67 -13.13 2.67
CA GLY A 230 3.06 -11.80 2.62
C GLY A 230 3.88 -10.73 1.88
N LYS A 231 5.15 -10.99 1.56
CA LYS A 231 6.00 -10.08 0.78
C LYS A 231 5.60 -10.11 -0.68
N VAL A 232 5.65 -11.28 -1.30
CA VAL A 232 5.26 -11.45 -2.71
C VAL A 232 3.75 -11.21 -2.92
N GLU A 233 2.89 -11.58 -1.95
CA GLU A 233 1.48 -11.21 -1.98
C GLU A 233 1.30 -9.68 -2.04
N LYS A 234 2.10 -8.94 -1.27
CA LYS A 234 2.08 -7.47 -1.29
C LYS A 234 2.65 -6.90 -2.58
N TRP A 235 3.61 -7.59 -3.19
CA TRP A 235 4.11 -7.26 -4.51
C TRP A 235 3.00 -7.39 -5.56
N PHE A 236 2.20 -8.48 -5.55
CA PHE A 236 1.06 -8.65 -6.46
C PHE A 236 0.02 -7.53 -6.32
N ASP A 237 -0.21 -6.96 -5.13
CA ASP A 237 -1.03 -5.74 -4.97
C ASP A 237 -0.47 -4.56 -5.77
N THR A 238 0.86 -4.44 -5.87
CA THR A 238 1.53 -3.38 -6.64
C THR A 238 1.43 -3.67 -8.14
N TYR A 239 1.63 -4.91 -8.53
CA TYR A 239 1.45 -5.38 -9.89
C TYR A 239 0.03 -5.11 -10.41
N GLU A 240 -1.01 -5.55 -9.73
CA GLU A 240 -2.42 -5.33 -10.08
C GLU A 240 -2.80 -3.84 -10.23
N ARG A 241 -2.16 -2.96 -9.49
CA ARG A 241 -2.47 -1.51 -9.54
C ARG A 241 -1.78 -0.79 -10.68
N HIS A 242 -0.62 -1.25 -11.06
CA HIS A 242 0.27 -0.42 -11.88
C HIS A 242 0.68 -1.05 -13.20
N ARG A 243 0.58 -2.38 -13.36
CA ARG A 243 1.06 -3.09 -14.55
C ARG A 243 0.46 -2.55 -15.86
N ASP A 244 -0.83 -2.26 -15.88
CA ASP A 244 -1.53 -1.77 -17.09
C ASP A 244 -1.10 -0.36 -17.54
N ALA A 245 -0.28 0.31 -16.76
CA ALA A 245 0.28 1.61 -17.12
C ALA A 245 1.58 1.52 -17.92
N PHE A 246 2.06 0.31 -18.19
CA PHE A 246 3.32 0.05 -18.90
C PHE A 246 3.05 -0.81 -20.13
N SER A 247 3.78 -0.54 -21.20
CA SER A 247 3.58 -1.20 -22.49
C SER A 247 4.13 -2.63 -22.52
N SER A 248 5.14 -2.93 -21.69
CA SER A 248 5.75 -4.25 -21.59
C SER A 248 6.04 -4.68 -20.15
N VAL A 249 6.33 -5.96 -19.98
CA VAL A 249 6.77 -6.54 -18.71
C VAL A 249 8.10 -5.93 -18.26
N GLU A 250 9.04 -5.79 -19.20
CA GLU A 250 10.38 -5.26 -18.96
C GLU A 250 10.33 -3.81 -18.48
N GLU A 251 9.47 -2.99 -19.09
CA GLU A 251 9.26 -1.61 -18.67
C GLU A 251 8.71 -1.54 -17.24
N PHE A 252 7.74 -2.39 -16.91
CA PHE A 252 7.21 -2.49 -15.55
C PHE A 252 8.26 -2.96 -14.53
N VAL A 253 9.05 -3.98 -14.87
CA VAL A 253 10.11 -4.52 -14.01
C VAL A 253 11.19 -3.46 -13.77
N THR A 254 11.62 -2.76 -14.82
CA THR A 254 12.59 -1.66 -14.72
C THR A 254 12.05 -0.55 -13.82
N TRP A 255 10.80 -0.11 -14.04
CA TRP A 255 10.18 0.89 -13.18
C TRP A 255 10.11 0.43 -11.72
N TYR A 256 9.71 -0.82 -11.46
CA TYR A 256 9.59 -1.34 -10.11
C TYR A 256 10.94 -1.42 -9.40
N ASN A 257 11.96 -1.92 -10.09
CA ASN A 257 13.27 -2.15 -9.51
C ASN A 257 14.12 -0.87 -9.40
N ASP A 258 14.10 -0.01 -10.43
CA ASP A 258 15.10 1.07 -10.57
C ASP A 258 14.52 2.46 -10.27
N VAL A 259 13.22 2.67 -10.48
CA VAL A 259 12.61 3.99 -10.39
C VAL A 259 11.78 4.17 -9.13
N ARG A 260 11.06 3.13 -8.72
CA ARG A 260 10.10 3.20 -7.61
C ARG A 260 10.76 2.95 -6.26
N PRO A 261 10.85 3.95 -5.33
CA PRO A 261 11.32 3.69 -3.98
C PRO A 261 10.39 2.75 -3.23
N HIS A 262 10.95 1.89 -2.39
CA HIS A 262 10.17 0.92 -1.65
C HIS A 262 10.09 1.24 -0.16
N ARG A 263 8.86 1.31 0.40
CA ARG A 263 8.59 1.78 1.76
C ARG A 263 9.26 0.97 2.88
N SER A 264 9.56 -0.29 2.67
CA SER A 264 10.23 -1.13 3.66
C SER A 264 11.76 -1.04 3.61
N LEU A 265 12.32 -0.31 2.66
CA LEU A 265 13.75 -0.06 2.52
C LEU A 265 14.14 1.25 3.20
N ASN A 266 15.32 1.77 2.92
CA ASN A 266 15.77 3.02 3.52
C ASN A 266 15.02 4.22 2.92
N LEU A 267 14.05 4.75 3.68
CA LEU A 267 13.22 5.88 3.26
C LEU A 267 13.97 7.22 3.24
N GLU A 268 15.06 7.35 3.99
CA GLU A 268 15.86 8.59 3.98
C GLU A 268 16.61 8.73 2.65
N LEU A 269 17.04 7.60 2.10
CA LEU A 269 17.68 7.55 0.78
C LEU A 269 16.69 7.41 -0.37
N LEU A 270 15.40 7.28 -0.11
CA LEU A 270 14.38 6.92 -1.12
C LEU A 270 14.81 5.70 -1.93
N GLU A 271 15.28 4.67 -1.20
CA GLU A 271 15.97 3.51 -1.75
C GLU A 271 15.02 2.68 -2.63
N THR A 272 15.47 2.38 -3.85
CA THR A 272 14.78 1.47 -4.78
C THR A 272 15.20 0.02 -4.51
N PRO A 273 14.43 -0.99 -4.97
CA PRO A 273 14.81 -2.39 -4.86
C PRO A 273 16.21 -2.70 -5.45
N GLU A 274 16.57 -2.11 -6.60
CA GLU A 274 17.90 -2.29 -7.17
C GLU A 274 19.01 -1.70 -6.31
N MET A 275 18.84 -0.47 -5.81
CA MET A 275 19.82 0.12 -4.89
C MET A 275 20.04 -0.75 -3.65
N ALA A 276 18.93 -1.27 -3.06
CA ALA A 276 19.01 -2.16 -1.90
C ALA A 276 19.66 -3.49 -2.25
N PHE A 277 19.39 -4.03 -3.44
CA PHE A 277 19.97 -5.27 -3.92
C PHE A 277 21.50 -5.16 -4.01
N GLN A 278 22.01 -4.13 -4.65
CA GLN A 278 23.45 -3.90 -4.79
C GLN A 278 24.11 -3.66 -3.42
N ARG A 279 23.53 -2.82 -2.58
CA ARG A 279 24.05 -2.53 -1.24
C ARG A 279 24.11 -3.77 -0.33
N LYS A 280 23.15 -4.69 -0.49
CA LYS A 280 23.04 -5.91 0.34
C LYS A 280 23.71 -7.14 -0.28
N MET A 281 24.31 -7.02 -1.45
CA MET A 281 25.14 -8.10 -2.00
C MET A 281 26.29 -8.42 -1.03
N ARG A 282 26.62 -9.71 -0.92
CA ARG A 282 27.81 -10.10 -0.15
C ARG A 282 29.05 -9.59 -0.89
N VAL A 283 29.90 -8.89 -0.17
CA VAL A 283 31.25 -8.65 -0.66
C VAL A 283 31.98 -10.00 -0.53
N GLU A 284 32.37 -10.59 -1.64
CA GLU A 284 33.28 -11.72 -1.62
C GLU A 284 34.59 -11.24 -0.99
N ALA A 285 34.97 -11.88 0.12
CA ALA A 285 36.21 -11.57 0.87
C ALA A 285 37.41 -12.27 0.24
#